data_9ff54f81a4b9eb8a7729d02216a0f47e
#
_entry.id   9ff54f81a4b9eb8a7729d02216a0f47e
#
_cell.length_a   1.000
_cell.length_b   1.000
_cell.length_c   1.000
_cell.angle_alpha   90.00
_cell.angle_beta   90.00
_cell.angle_gamma   90.00
#
_symmetry.space_group_name_H-M   'P 1'
#
loop_
_entity.id
_entity.type
_entity.pdbx_description
1 polymer ?
#
loop_
_entity_poly.entity_id
_entity_poly.type
_entity_poly.pdbx_seq_one_letter_code
_entity_poly.pdbx_strand_id
1 'polypeptide(L)'
;MALLEVKGVSVSFRRARGWFAYEESEVIQDLDLTVNEGEIVAVVGASGSGKSVLAQAIMGILPASARLEGQICYAEEPLTRERQLRLRGDELVYIPQSVTHLDPLLKVGKQIQPVHRKPGERRVSSRLQMVKAERELTDRYQLPQGTSKKYPYELSGGMARRVLMATATSGEPKLIIADEPTPGIHPEVLADTMKQFREMADRGAGILWITHDIASALTAADRIAVFYAGSCVEIAQVIDFAGIGDGLRHPYTRALWNALPQNGFQPILGSQPLANQRKGSGCPFAPRCTAATSACTDQHPELRKLRGGEVRCVHAT
;
A
#
# COMPACT_ATOMS: atom_id res chain seq x y z
N MET A 1 17.42 -2.80 -8.36
CA MET A 1 17.99 -2.02 -7.22
C MET A 1 16.86 -1.66 -6.28
N ALA A 2 17.10 -1.63 -4.94
CA ALA A 2 16.04 -1.26 -4.01
C ALA A 2 15.69 0.21 -4.17
N LEU A 3 14.47 0.50 -4.59
CA LEU A 3 13.95 1.87 -4.73
C LEU A 3 13.41 2.40 -3.40
N LEU A 4 12.67 1.57 -2.67
CA LEU A 4 12.17 1.85 -1.32
C LEU A 4 12.68 0.79 -0.37
N GLU A 5 13.24 1.21 0.76
CA GLU A 5 13.62 0.34 1.86
C GLU A 5 12.99 0.86 3.16
N VAL A 6 12.28 -0.02 3.83
CA VAL A 6 11.72 0.19 5.16
C VAL A 6 12.46 -0.77 6.09
N LYS A 7 13.14 -0.24 7.13
CA LYS A 7 14.03 -1.01 8.01
C LYS A 7 13.65 -0.77 9.47
N GLY A 8 13.18 -1.82 10.15
CA GLY A 8 12.82 -1.80 11.57
C GLY A 8 11.81 -0.72 11.92
N VAL A 9 10.89 -0.40 11.01
CA VAL A 9 9.96 0.72 11.22
C VAL A 9 8.87 0.34 12.21
N SER A 10 8.75 1.13 13.27
CA SER A 10 7.65 1.10 14.23
C SER A 10 6.90 2.44 14.21
N VAL A 11 5.57 2.38 14.29
CA VAL A 11 4.72 3.56 14.39
C VAL A 11 3.77 3.42 15.55
N SER A 12 3.84 4.39 16.48
CA SER A 12 2.94 4.50 17.63
C SER A 12 2.18 5.83 17.61
N PHE A 13 1.03 5.84 18.27
CA PHE A 13 0.20 7.03 18.44
C PHE A 13 0.01 7.32 19.92
N ARG A 14 0.18 8.58 20.30
CA ARG A 14 -0.15 9.06 21.62
C ARG A 14 -1.61 9.48 21.68
N ARG A 15 -2.36 8.84 22.57
CA ARG A 15 -3.75 9.18 22.86
C ARG A 15 -3.86 9.69 24.29
N ALA A 16 -4.51 10.83 24.50
CA ALA A 16 -4.80 11.31 25.84
C ALA A 16 -5.80 10.37 26.54
N ARG A 17 -5.43 9.91 27.76
CA ARG A 17 -6.28 9.12 28.65
C ARG A 17 -6.59 9.96 29.90
N GLY A 18 -7.50 10.93 29.74
CA GLY A 18 -7.80 11.89 30.78
C GLY A 18 -6.87 13.11 30.81
N TRP A 19 -6.85 13.86 31.90
CA TRP A 19 -6.21 15.18 31.97
C TRP A 19 -4.67 15.14 32.06
N PHE A 20 -4.07 14.05 32.52
CA PHE A 20 -2.61 13.97 32.75
C PHE A 20 -1.96 12.66 32.31
N ALA A 21 -2.69 11.73 31.69
CA ALA A 21 -2.15 10.46 31.24
C ALA A 21 -2.22 10.34 29.71
N TYR A 22 -1.15 9.80 29.11
CA TYR A 22 -1.12 9.43 27.69
C TYR A 22 -0.96 7.93 27.61
N GLU A 23 -1.70 7.31 26.73
CA GLU A 23 -1.53 5.93 26.33
C GLU A 23 -0.83 5.90 24.98
N GLU A 24 0.25 5.15 24.87
CA GLU A 24 0.94 4.92 23.60
C GLU A 24 0.41 3.63 22.99
N SER A 25 -0.01 3.73 21.73
CA SER A 25 -0.63 2.63 21.01
C SER A 25 0.19 2.36 19.76
N GLU A 26 0.91 1.24 19.76
CA GLU A 26 1.72 0.80 18.63
C GLU A 26 0.83 0.20 17.55
N VAL A 27 0.97 0.68 16.31
CA VAL A 27 0.18 0.26 15.15
C VAL A 27 1.03 -0.48 14.11
N ILE A 28 2.31 -0.17 14.02
CA ILE A 28 3.29 -0.92 13.24
C ILE A 28 4.45 -1.25 14.16
N GLN A 29 4.93 -2.49 14.11
CA GLN A 29 6.04 -2.96 14.91
C GLN A 29 7.09 -3.63 14.06
N ASP A 30 8.33 -3.11 14.15
CA ASP A 30 9.54 -3.69 13.57
C ASP A 30 9.34 -4.16 12.13
N LEU A 31 8.86 -3.25 11.28
CA LEU A 31 8.53 -3.56 9.90
C LEU A 31 9.75 -3.44 9.00
N ASP A 32 10.02 -4.53 8.27
CA ASP A 32 10.96 -4.53 7.15
C ASP A 32 10.21 -4.81 5.85
N LEU A 33 10.50 -4.03 4.82
CA LEU A 33 9.93 -4.16 3.49
C LEU A 33 10.82 -3.48 2.46
N THR A 34 10.95 -4.09 1.29
CA THR A 34 11.64 -3.48 0.15
C THR A 34 10.74 -3.46 -1.07
N VAL A 35 10.87 -2.42 -1.90
CA VAL A 35 10.30 -2.36 -3.26
C VAL A 35 11.43 -2.01 -4.21
N ASN A 36 11.64 -2.83 -5.23
CA ASN A 36 12.66 -2.59 -6.25
C ASN A 36 12.11 -1.74 -7.41
N GLU A 37 13.01 -1.21 -8.23
CA GLU A 37 12.63 -0.62 -9.51
C GLU A 37 11.95 -1.69 -10.38
N GLY A 38 10.86 -1.32 -11.04
CA GLY A 38 10.10 -2.23 -11.90
C GLY A 38 9.28 -3.29 -11.17
N GLU A 39 9.16 -3.22 -9.86
CA GLU A 39 8.50 -4.22 -9.03
C GLU A 39 7.16 -3.73 -8.49
N ILE A 40 6.18 -4.64 -8.47
CA ILE A 40 4.90 -4.46 -7.77
C ILE A 40 4.89 -5.33 -6.52
N VAL A 41 4.94 -4.70 -5.35
CA VAL A 41 4.78 -5.38 -4.05
C VAL A 41 3.39 -5.11 -3.52
N ALA A 42 2.57 -6.16 -3.40
CA ALA A 42 1.27 -6.05 -2.77
C ALA A 42 1.37 -6.23 -1.25
N VAL A 43 0.77 -5.33 -0.49
CA VAL A 43 0.62 -5.43 0.97
C VAL A 43 -0.79 -5.89 1.28
N VAL A 44 -0.94 -7.12 1.74
CA VAL A 44 -2.25 -7.71 2.06
C VAL A 44 -2.42 -7.94 3.55
N GLY A 45 -3.64 -7.91 4.02
CA GLY A 45 -3.99 -8.15 5.42
C GLY A 45 -5.36 -7.58 5.76
N ALA A 46 -5.93 -8.00 6.89
CA ALA A 46 -7.25 -7.52 7.32
C ALA A 46 -7.24 -6.01 7.65
N SER A 47 -8.44 -5.43 7.74
CA SER A 47 -8.60 -4.04 8.18
C SER A 47 -7.98 -3.83 9.57
N GLY A 48 -7.36 -2.68 9.80
CA GLY A 48 -6.69 -2.36 11.06
C GLY A 48 -5.33 -3.05 11.28
N SER A 49 -4.75 -3.73 10.28
CA SER A 49 -3.42 -4.33 10.40
C SER A 49 -2.24 -3.37 10.21
N GLY A 50 -2.48 -2.07 9.99
CA GLY A 50 -1.42 -1.04 9.87
C GLY A 50 -1.05 -0.63 8.45
N LYS A 51 -1.62 -1.22 7.40
CA LYS A 51 -1.24 -1.00 5.99
C LYS A 51 -1.28 0.48 5.55
N SER A 52 -2.37 1.17 5.80
CA SER A 52 -2.51 2.60 5.45
C SER A 52 -1.59 3.49 6.29
N VAL A 53 -1.26 3.08 7.52
CA VAL A 53 -0.29 3.79 8.36
C VAL A 53 1.11 3.70 7.75
N LEU A 54 1.48 2.55 7.16
CA LEU A 54 2.73 2.42 6.40
C LEU A 54 2.76 3.39 5.21
N ALA A 55 1.68 3.46 4.42
CA ALA A 55 1.58 4.42 3.32
C ALA A 55 1.77 5.86 3.79
N GLN A 56 1.10 6.24 4.88
CA GLN A 56 1.21 7.56 5.48
C GLN A 56 2.62 7.85 6.00
N ALA A 57 3.30 6.86 6.58
CA ALA A 57 4.68 6.98 7.05
C ALA A 57 5.64 7.26 5.89
N ILE A 58 5.56 6.49 4.80
CA ILE A 58 6.38 6.68 3.60
C ILE A 58 6.09 8.05 2.97
N MET A 59 4.83 8.44 2.91
CA MET A 59 4.43 9.75 2.38
C MET A 59 4.74 10.92 3.33
N GLY A 60 5.11 10.68 4.59
CA GLY A 60 5.33 11.74 5.60
C GLY A 60 4.06 12.55 5.91
N ILE A 61 2.90 11.90 5.92
CA ILE A 61 1.59 12.51 6.24
C ILE A 61 0.99 11.93 7.52
N LEU A 62 1.79 11.28 8.35
CA LEU A 62 1.36 10.88 9.69
C LEU A 62 0.92 12.10 10.50
N PRO A 63 -0.12 11.98 11.33
CA PRO A 63 -0.54 13.06 12.22
C PRO A 63 0.54 13.39 13.26
N ALA A 64 0.49 14.58 13.83
CA ALA A 64 1.49 15.06 14.80
C ALA A 64 1.55 14.20 16.10
N SER A 65 0.50 13.43 16.40
CA SER A 65 0.47 12.50 17.52
C SER A 65 1.22 11.18 17.27
N ALA A 66 1.64 10.95 16.02
CA ALA A 66 2.39 9.76 15.66
C ALA A 66 3.88 9.92 15.97
N ARG A 67 4.48 8.84 16.46
CA ARG A 67 5.93 8.66 16.60
C ARG A 67 6.36 7.57 15.62
N LEU A 68 7.39 7.85 14.84
CA LEU A 68 7.99 6.90 13.91
C LEU A 68 9.41 6.62 14.39
N GLU A 69 9.74 5.33 14.52
CA GLU A 69 11.08 4.80 14.79
C GLU A 69 11.54 3.94 13.62
N GLY A 70 12.82 3.64 13.54
CA GLY A 70 13.40 2.93 12.40
C GLY A 70 13.75 3.87 11.24
N GLN A 71 13.96 3.30 10.06
CA GLN A 71 14.45 4.04 8.91
C GLN A 71 13.66 3.73 7.64
N ILE A 72 13.31 4.77 6.90
CA ILE A 72 12.76 4.67 5.54
C ILE A 72 13.76 5.32 4.59
N CYS A 73 14.21 4.59 3.57
CA CYS A 73 15.09 5.09 2.52
C CYS A 73 14.39 5.04 1.16
N TYR A 74 14.66 6.02 0.33
CA TYR A 74 14.25 6.08 -1.06
C TYR A 74 15.47 6.35 -1.93
N ALA A 75 15.71 5.49 -2.94
CA ALA A 75 16.90 5.54 -3.79
C ALA A 75 18.19 5.63 -2.93
N GLU A 76 18.34 4.69 -1.98
CA GLU A 76 19.47 4.53 -1.05
C GLU A 76 19.68 5.68 -0.03
N GLU A 77 18.92 6.75 -0.10
CA GLU A 77 19.03 7.88 0.83
C GLU A 77 17.87 7.93 1.82
N PRO A 78 18.10 8.35 3.08
CA PRO A 78 17.03 8.53 4.06
C PRO A 78 15.91 9.43 3.55
N LEU A 79 14.67 8.98 3.71
CA LEU A 79 13.47 9.70 3.29
C LEU A 79 13.02 10.64 4.42
N THR A 80 13.78 11.72 4.63
CA THR A 80 13.46 12.75 5.61
C THR A 80 12.18 13.52 5.25
N ARG A 81 11.58 14.20 6.23
CA ARG A 81 10.36 15.00 6.00
C ARG A 81 10.56 16.06 4.89
N GLU A 82 11.71 16.70 4.85
CA GLU A 82 12.04 17.69 3.82
C GLU A 82 12.10 17.02 2.43
N ARG A 83 12.75 15.86 2.35
CA ARG A 83 12.85 15.09 1.11
C ARG A 83 11.49 14.57 0.66
N GLN A 84 10.65 14.08 1.58
CA GLN A 84 9.27 13.69 1.29
C GLN A 84 8.47 14.85 0.67
N LEU A 85 8.56 16.06 1.25
CA LEU A 85 7.87 17.24 0.73
C LEU A 85 8.33 17.61 -0.68
N ARG A 86 9.62 17.46 -0.98
CA ARG A 86 10.19 17.76 -2.30
C ARG A 86 9.77 16.73 -3.37
N LEU A 87 9.70 15.46 -3.00
CA LEU A 87 9.46 14.37 -3.95
C LEU A 87 7.97 14.09 -4.19
N ARG A 88 7.08 14.50 -3.28
CA ARG A 88 5.64 14.26 -3.42
C ARG A 88 5.05 14.90 -4.66
N GLY A 89 4.25 14.12 -5.39
CA GLY A 89 3.55 14.56 -6.59
C GLY A 89 4.42 14.59 -7.84
N ASP A 90 5.69 14.24 -7.73
CA ASP A 90 6.64 14.08 -8.83
C ASP A 90 7.16 12.65 -8.86
N GLU A 91 8.23 12.35 -8.11
CA GLU A 91 8.79 11.00 -8.04
C GLU A 91 8.01 10.06 -7.10
N LEU A 92 7.46 10.61 -6.02
CA LEU A 92 6.71 9.89 -5.00
C LEU A 92 5.24 10.25 -5.06
N VAL A 93 4.39 9.29 -5.44
CA VAL A 93 2.96 9.51 -5.67
C VAL A 93 2.12 8.60 -4.79
N TYR A 94 1.03 9.16 -4.27
CA TYR A 94 0.06 8.47 -3.43
C TYR A 94 -1.31 8.43 -4.10
N ILE A 95 -1.87 7.24 -4.22
CA ILE A 95 -3.25 7.01 -4.66
C ILE A 95 -4.06 6.61 -3.42
N PRO A 96 -4.85 7.53 -2.86
CA PRO A 96 -5.60 7.26 -1.65
C PRO A 96 -6.84 6.39 -1.90
N GLN A 97 -7.33 5.76 -0.82
CA GLN A 97 -8.54 4.94 -0.84
C GLN A 97 -9.79 5.75 -1.22
N SER A 98 -9.90 7.00 -0.76
CA SER A 98 -11.09 7.82 -0.96
C SER A 98 -10.96 8.77 -2.15
N VAL A 99 -12.01 8.84 -2.97
CA VAL A 99 -12.14 9.83 -4.06
C VAL A 99 -12.36 11.26 -3.54
N THR A 100 -12.62 11.45 -2.24
CA THR A 100 -12.75 12.76 -1.61
C THR A 100 -11.45 13.56 -1.60
N HIS A 101 -10.33 12.95 -1.98
CA HIS A 101 -9.06 13.65 -2.20
C HIS A 101 -9.04 14.49 -3.49
N LEU A 102 -10.00 14.31 -4.40
CA LEU A 102 -10.21 15.26 -5.49
C LEU A 102 -10.78 16.56 -4.92
N ASP A 103 -10.20 17.70 -5.31
CA ASP A 103 -10.71 19.02 -4.90
C ASP A 103 -12.10 19.28 -5.54
N PRO A 104 -13.17 19.37 -4.75
CA PRO A 104 -14.52 19.56 -5.28
C PRO A 104 -14.74 20.91 -5.96
N LEU A 105 -13.88 21.88 -5.71
CA LEU A 105 -13.97 23.24 -6.26
C LEU A 105 -13.19 23.42 -7.57
N LEU A 106 -12.37 22.44 -7.94
CA LEU A 106 -11.60 22.48 -9.17
C LEU A 106 -12.15 21.50 -10.21
N LYS A 107 -12.16 21.95 -11.47
CA LYS A 107 -12.47 21.06 -12.59
C LYS A 107 -11.44 19.96 -12.71
N VAL A 108 -11.89 18.75 -13.08
CA VAL A 108 -11.08 17.55 -13.23
C VAL A 108 -9.80 17.79 -14.03
N GLY A 109 -9.91 18.38 -15.21
CA GLY A 109 -8.75 18.62 -16.05
C GLY A 109 -7.72 19.60 -15.48
N LYS A 110 -8.08 20.39 -14.45
CA LYS A 110 -7.12 21.23 -13.74
C LYS A 110 -6.34 20.47 -12.66
N GLN A 111 -6.87 19.33 -12.22
CA GLN A 111 -6.23 18.49 -11.20
C GLN A 111 -5.27 17.47 -11.82
N ILE A 112 -5.44 17.14 -13.09
CA ILE A 112 -4.56 16.24 -13.84
C ILE A 112 -3.36 17.02 -14.37
N GLN A 113 -2.38 17.23 -13.52
CA GLN A 113 -1.15 17.94 -13.88
C GLN A 113 0.00 17.50 -12.99
N PRO A 114 1.25 17.43 -13.50
CA PRO A 114 2.42 17.26 -12.66
C PRO A 114 2.47 18.39 -11.61
N VAL A 115 2.64 18.04 -10.35
CA VAL A 115 2.66 18.99 -9.23
C VAL A 115 3.90 19.88 -9.30
N HIS A 116 5.01 19.33 -9.75
CA HIS A 116 6.28 20.05 -9.89
C HIS A 116 6.64 20.28 -11.36
N ARG A 117 6.99 21.53 -11.66
CA ARG A 117 7.56 21.90 -12.96
C ARG A 117 9.07 21.83 -12.87
N LYS A 118 9.69 21.26 -13.90
CA LYS A 118 11.13 21.33 -14.03
C LYS A 118 11.57 22.80 -14.18
N PRO A 119 12.65 23.23 -13.54
CA PRO A 119 13.18 24.57 -13.75
C PRO A 119 13.39 24.85 -15.25
N GLY A 120 12.83 25.95 -15.76
CA GLY A 120 12.90 26.31 -17.19
C GLY A 120 11.70 25.91 -18.04
N GLU A 121 10.76 25.13 -17.54
CA GLU A 121 9.52 24.82 -18.28
C GLU A 121 8.60 26.04 -18.43
N ARG A 122 8.25 26.37 -19.69
CA ARG A 122 7.30 27.44 -19.99
C ARG A 122 5.92 27.12 -19.43
N ARG A 123 5.26 28.15 -18.93
CA ARG A 123 3.86 28.07 -18.47
C ARG A 123 2.97 27.64 -19.63
N VAL A 124 2.52 26.37 -19.62
CA VAL A 124 1.53 25.87 -20.60
C VAL A 124 0.24 26.63 -20.37
N SER A 125 -0.42 27.10 -21.43
CA SER A 125 -1.70 27.80 -21.29
C SER A 125 -2.75 26.86 -20.66
N SER A 126 -3.65 27.39 -19.84
CA SER A 126 -4.71 26.61 -19.20
C SER A 126 -5.58 25.84 -20.23
N ARG A 127 -5.72 26.39 -21.43
CA ARG A 127 -6.43 25.74 -22.52
C ARG A 127 -5.70 24.48 -23.03
N LEU A 128 -4.38 24.56 -23.22
CA LEU A 128 -3.58 23.42 -23.67
C LEU A 128 -3.49 22.32 -22.60
N GLN A 129 -3.46 22.73 -21.32
CA GLN A 129 -3.51 21.79 -20.20
C GLN A 129 -4.82 21.00 -20.17
N MET A 130 -5.97 21.68 -20.35
CA MET A 130 -7.27 21.04 -20.42
C MET A 130 -7.38 20.07 -21.61
N VAL A 131 -6.80 20.42 -22.76
CA VAL A 131 -6.78 19.53 -23.95
C VAL A 131 -5.93 18.27 -23.67
N LYS A 132 -4.76 18.43 -23.07
CA LYS A 132 -3.91 17.28 -22.69
C LYS A 132 -4.61 16.38 -21.66
N ALA A 133 -5.21 16.95 -20.62
CA ALA A 133 -5.96 16.21 -19.63
C ALA A 133 -7.16 15.47 -20.22
N GLU A 134 -7.91 16.12 -21.13
CA GLU A 134 -9.03 15.48 -21.84
C GLU A 134 -8.56 14.26 -22.62
N ARG A 135 -7.48 14.42 -23.39
CA ARG A 135 -6.91 13.33 -24.17
C ARG A 135 -6.46 12.17 -23.28
N GLU A 136 -5.74 12.45 -22.20
CA GLU A 136 -5.31 11.43 -21.24
C GLU A 136 -6.50 10.69 -20.63
N LEU A 137 -7.53 11.41 -20.18
CA LEU A 137 -8.74 10.84 -19.63
C LEU A 137 -9.48 9.94 -20.62
N THR A 138 -9.56 10.36 -21.87
CA THR A 138 -10.28 9.61 -22.93
C THR A 138 -9.47 8.40 -23.39
N ASP A 139 -8.20 8.60 -23.74
CA ASP A 139 -7.39 7.58 -24.43
C ASP A 139 -6.86 6.51 -23.44
N ARG A 140 -6.42 6.95 -22.24
CA ARG A 140 -5.79 6.05 -21.25
C ARG A 140 -6.79 5.53 -20.22
N TYR A 141 -7.70 6.39 -19.75
CA TYR A 141 -8.63 6.04 -18.68
C TYR A 141 -10.06 5.77 -19.20
N GLN A 142 -10.28 5.76 -20.49
CA GLN A 142 -11.55 5.43 -21.15
C GLN A 142 -12.75 6.20 -20.56
N LEU A 143 -12.53 7.48 -20.22
CA LEU A 143 -13.57 8.35 -19.72
C LEU A 143 -14.27 9.08 -20.86
N PRO A 144 -15.58 9.38 -20.76
CA PRO A 144 -16.32 10.10 -21.79
C PRO A 144 -15.71 11.47 -22.10
N GLN A 145 -15.80 11.90 -23.36
CA GLN A 145 -15.42 13.25 -23.76
C GLN A 145 -16.13 14.31 -22.92
N GLY A 146 -15.45 15.40 -22.60
CA GLY A 146 -15.94 16.46 -21.74
C GLY A 146 -15.72 16.24 -20.24
N THR A 147 -15.16 15.08 -19.84
CA THR A 147 -14.89 14.79 -18.43
C THR A 147 -13.93 15.80 -17.80
N SER A 148 -12.94 16.30 -18.52
CA SER A 148 -12.00 17.32 -18.02
C SER A 148 -12.68 18.63 -17.58
N LYS A 149 -13.86 18.94 -18.14
CA LYS A 149 -14.65 20.16 -17.83
C LYS A 149 -15.57 20.02 -16.64
N LYS A 150 -15.81 18.76 -16.17
CA LYS A 150 -16.67 18.46 -15.03
C LYS A 150 -15.95 18.73 -13.70
N TYR A 151 -16.76 18.88 -12.65
CA TYR A 151 -16.29 18.84 -11.28
C TYR A 151 -16.39 17.43 -10.70
N PRO A 152 -15.62 17.08 -9.66
CA PRO A 152 -15.64 15.75 -9.05
C PRO A 152 -17.05 15.25 -8.65
N TYR A 153 -17.91 16.11 -8.15
CA TYR A 153 -19.28 15.78 -7.74
C TYR A 153 -20.23 15.47 -8.91
N GLU A 154 -19.83 15.77 -10.16
CA GLU A 154 -20.58 15.42 -11.37
C GLU A 154 -20.18 14.04 -11.94
N LEU A 155 -19.25 13.33 -11.27
CA LEU A 155 -18.74 12.05 -11.69
C LEU A 155 -19.44 10.90 -10.96
N SER A 156 -19.60 9.76 -11.63
CA SER A 156 -19.89 8.53 -10.92
C SER A 156 -18.66 8.08 -10.09
N GLY A 157 -18.87 7.22 -9.10
CA GLY A 157 -17.77 6.73 -8.25
C GLY A 157 -16.63 6.08 -9.06
N GLY A 158 -16.97 5.29 -10.09
CA GLY A 158 -15.97 4.68 -10.98
C GLY A 158 -15.24 5.71 -11.85
N MET A 159 -15.93 6.75 -12.32
CA MET A 159 -15.28 7.86 -13.03
C MET A 159 -14.35 8.65 -12.13
N ALA A 160 -14.80 9.02 -10.93
CA ALA A 160 -13.99 9.74 -9.95
C ALA A 160 -12.72 8.96 -9.60
N ARG A 161 -12.82 7.63 -9.48
CA ARG A 161 -11.67 6.76 -9.22
C ARG A 161 -10.65 6.79 -10.37
N ARG A 162 -11.12 6.67 -11.62
CA ARG A 162 -10.23 6.76 -12.80
C ARG A 162 -9.60 8.15 -12.93
N VAL A 163 -10.31 9.20 -12.57
CA VAL A 163 -9.75 10.56 -12.50
C VAL A 163 -8.68 10.65 -11.41
N LEU A 164 -8.91 10.08 -10.23
CA LEU A 164 -7.92 10.04 -9.15
C LEU A 164 -6.63 9.32 -9.59
N MET A 165 -6.78 8.19 -10.28
CA MET A 165 -5.65 7.49 -10.90
C MET A 165 -4.92 8.38 -11.92
N ALA A 166 -5.66 9.03 -12.84
CA ALA A 166 -5.08 9.94 -13.82
C ALA A 166 -4.31 11.09 -13.16
N THR A 167 -4.86 11.65 -12.08
CA THR A 167 -4.19 12.72 -11.31
C THR A 167 -2.87 12.25 -10.71
N ALA A 168 -2.86 11.05 -10.14
CA ALA A 168 -1.67 10.49 -9.53
C ALA A 168 -0.58 10.11 -10.54
N THR A 169 -0.96 9.68 -11.74
CA THR A 169 -0.04 9.13 -12.74
C THR A 169 0.19 10.05 -13.94
N SER A 170 -0.25 11.30 -13.86
CA SER A 170 -0.08 12.30 -14.93
C SER A 170 1.38 12.70 -15.20
N GLY A 171 2.28 12.40 -14.26
CA GLY A 171 3.73 12.48 -14.43
C GLY A 171 4.35 11.12 -14.79
N GLU A 172 5.63 11.00 -14.54
CA GLU A 172 6.40 9.76 -14.62
C GLU A 172 6.91 9.38 -13.22
N PRO A 173 6.00 9.00 -12.29
CA PRO A 173 6.40 8.70 -10.92
C PRO A 173 7.36 7.51 -10.88
N LYS A 174 8.34 7.59 -9.98
CA LYS A 174 9.30 6.51 -9.73
C LYS A 174 8.75 5.51 -8.70
N LEU A 175 8.05 6.02 -7.67
CA LEU A 175 7.44 5.20 -6.63
C LEU A 175 5.96 5.58 -6.48
N ILE A 176 5.10 4.58 -6.64
CA ILE A 176 3.65 4.73 -6.49
C ILE A 176 3.20 3.95 -5.25
N ILE A 177 2.53 4.61 -4.33
CA ILE A 177 1.87 3.99 -3.19
C ILE A 177 0.37 4.06 -3.43
N ALA A 178 -0.25 2.91 -3.67
CA ALA A 178 -1.67 2.78 -3.95
C ALA A 178 -2.38 2.14 -2.75
N ASP A 179 -3.18 2.92 -2.02
CA ASP A 179 -3.89 2.45 -0.83
C ASP A 179 -5.33 2.11 -1.19
N GLU A 180 -5.62 0.82 -1.29
CA GLU A 180 -6.91 0.27 -1.69
C GLU A 180 -7.54 1.01 -2.89
N PRO A 181 -6.85 1.10 -4.04
CA PRO A 181 -7.32 1.88 -5.18
C PRO A 181 -8.60 1.31 -5.82
N THR A 182 -9.03 0.10 -5.42
CA THR A 182 -10.03 -0.70 -6.15
C THR A 182 -11.28 -1.15 -5.39
N PRO A 183 -11.61 -0.70 -4.15
CA PRO A 183 -12.83 -1.16 -3.48
C PRO A 183 -14.08 -0.72 -4.24
N GLY A 184 -15.01 -1.66 -4.47
CA GLY A 184 -16.30 -1.39 -5.13
C GLY A 184 -16.19 -1.05 -6.63
N ILE A 185 -15.10 -1.40 -7.28
CA ILE A 185 -14.90 -1.22 -8.72
C ILE A 185 -15.35 -2.49 -9.47
N HIS A 186 -15.96 -2.29 -10.63
CA HIS A 186 -16.32 -3.38 -11.55
C HIS A 186 -15.05 -4.16 -11.96
N PRO A 187 -15.10 -5.51 -12.11
CA PRO A 187 -13.93 -6.34 -12.42
C PRO A 187 -13.11 -5.88 -13.64
N GLU A 188 -13.77 -5.35 -14.67
CA GLU A 188 -13.11 -4.82 -15.86
C GLU A 188 -12.21 -3.60 -15.55
N VAL A 189 -12.68 -2.69 -14.70
CA VAL A 189 -11.89 -1.51 -14.31
C VAL A 189 -10.73 -1.89 -13.39
N LEU A 190 -10.90 -2.95 -12.60
CA LEU A 190 -9.81 -3.52 -11.81
C LEU A 190 -8.71 -4.06 -12.73
N ALA A 191 -9.08 -4.86 -13.73
CA ALA A 191 -8.13 -5.43 -14.69
C ALA A 191 -7.35 -4.33 -15.44
N ASP A 192 -8.06 -3.27 -15.89
CA ASP A 192 -7.42 -2.11 -16.53
C ASP A 192 -6.44 -1.39 -15.59
N THR A 193 -6.82 -1.23 -14.32
CA THR A 193 -5.94 -0.62 -13.31
C THR A 193 -4.67 -1.44 -13.09
N MET A 194 -4.82 -2.76 -13.00
CA MET A 194 -3.68 -3.67 -12.83
C MET A 194 -2.75 -3.67 -14.04
N LYS A 195 -3.33 -3.65 -15.25
CA LYS A 195 -2.56 -3.49 -16.48
C LYS A 195 -1.75 -2.18 -16.49
N GLN A 196 -2.37 -1.07 -16.08
CA GLN A 196 -1.67 0.22 -15.97
C GLN A 196 -0.52 0.17 -14.95
N PHE A 197 -0.72 -0.47 -13.80
CA PHE A 197 0.35 -0.67 -12.82
C PHE A 197 1.49 -1.49 -13.41
N ARG A 198 1.18 -2.58 -14.12
CA ARG A 198 2.23 -3.38 -14.77
C ARG A 198 3.00 -2.57 -15.82
N GLU A 199 2.31 -1.83 -16.67
CA GLU A 199 2.94 -0.95 -17.67
C GLU A 199 3.85 0.12 -17.04
N MET A 200 3.49 0.66 -15.87
CA MET A 200 4.33 1.61 -15.15
C MET A 200 5.55 0.92 -14.51
N ALA A 201 5.36 -0.26 -13.94
CA ALA A 201 6.45 -1.05 -13.40
C ALA A 201 7.43 -1.47 -14.50
N ASP A 202 6.95 -1.92 -15.66
CA ASP A 202 7.78 -2.29 -16.82
C ASP A 202 8.62 -1.10 -17.35
N ARG A 203 8.19 0.13 -17.05
CA ARG A 203 8.96 1.36 -17.31
C ARG A 203 9.90 1.76 -16.17
N GLY A 204 10.00 0.94 -15.13
CA GLY A 204 10.92 1.12 -14.01
C GLY A 204 10.32 1.70 -12.73
N ALA A 205 9.02 2.02 -12.69
CA ALA A 205 8.40 2.48 -11.44
C ALA A 205 8.29 1.34 -10.42
N GLY A 206 8.61 1.60 -9.15
CA GLY A 206 8.27 0.72 -8.04
C GLY A 206 6.83 0.98 -7.59
N ILE A 207 6.07 -0.06 -7.28
CA ILE A 207 4.67 0.06 -6.85
C ILE A 207 4.47 -0.68 -5.53
N LEU A 208 4.04 0.04 -4.50
CA LEU A 208 3.55 -0.51 -3.25
C LEU A 208 2.01 -0.48 -3.30
N TRP A 209 1.41 -1.63 -3.51
CA TRP A 209 -0.04 -1.75 -3.65
C TRP A 209 -0.67 -2.36 -2.39
N ILE A 210 -1.38 -1.54 -1.63
CA ILE A 210 -2.12 -1.97 -0.45
C ILE A 210 -3.51 -2.42 -0.87
N THR A 211 -3.88 -3.65 -0.48
CA THR A 211 -5.20 -4.21 -0.73
C THR A 211 -5.59 -5.22 0.36
N HIS A 212 -6.88 -5.47 0.51
CA HIS A 212 -7.38 -6.61 1.31
C HIS A 212 -7.74 -7.83 0.43
N ASP A 213 -7.71 -7.67 -0.88
CA ASP A 213 -8.03 -8.74 -1.84
C ASP A 213 -6.75 -9.42 -2.35
N ILE A 214 -6.46 -10.59 -1.77
CA ILE A 214 -5.30 -11.39 -2.15
C ILE A 214 -5.44 -11.97 -3.57
N ALA A 215 -6.68 -12.27 -4.01
CA ALA A 215 -6.91 -12.82 -5.34
C ALA A 215 -6.51 -11.81 -6.42
N SER A 216 -6.90 -10.55 -6.25
CA SER A 216 -6.46 -9.46 -7.12
C SER A 216 -4.95 -9.24 -7.03
N ALA A 217 -4.35 -9.30 -5.82
CA ALA A 217 -2.91 -9.13 -5.64
C ALA A 217 -2.11 -10.15 -6.46
N LEU A 218 -2.55 -11.40 -6.51
CA LEU A 218 -1.91 -12.48 -7.27
C LEU A 218 -1.90 -12.27 -8.79
N THR A 219 -2.76 -11.41 -9.33
CA THR A 219 -2.85 -11.19 -10.78
C THR A 219 -1.80 -10.20 -11.30
N ALA A 220 -1.25 -9.35 -10.44
CA ALA A 220 -0.41 -8.25 -10.89
C ALA A 220 0.87 -8.03 -10.07
N ALA A 221 0.93 -8.50 -8.83
CA ALA A 221 2.10 -8.33 -7.98
C ALA A 221 3.23 -9.31 -8.34
N ASP A 222 4.46 -8.93 -8.04
CA ASP A 222 5.64 -9.79 -8.09
C ASP A 222 5.85 -10.47 -6.74
N ARG A 223 5.66 -9.72 -5.64
CA ARG A 223 5.71 -10.23 -4.25
C ARG A 223 4.52 -9.75 -3.44
N ILE A 224 4.18 -10.53 -2.42
CA ILE A 224 3.09 -10.24 -1.50
C ILE A 224 3.63 -10.19 -0.08
N ALA A 225 3.51 -9.04 0.57
CA ALA A 225 3.79 -8.82 1.97
C ALA A 225 2.50 -8.99 2.78
N VAL A 226 2.47 -9.98 3.66
CA VAL A 226 1.29 -10.33 4.46
C VAL A 226 1.36 -9.68 5.83
N PHE A 227 0.40 -8.80 6.12
CA PHE A 227 0.32 -8.07 7.38
C PHE A 227 -0.69 -8.70 8.33
N TYR A 228 -0.27 -8.83 9.58
CA TYR A 228 -1.13 -9.27 10.68
C TYR A 228 -0.86 -8.42 11.94
N ALA A 229 -1.88 -7.73 12.43
CA ALA A 229 -1.84 -6.97 13.68
C ALA A 229 -0.56 -6.13 13.88
N GLY A 230 -0.21 -5.30 12.89
CA GLY A 230 0.92 -4.36 12.95
C GLY A 230 2.27 -4.93 12.52
N SER A 231 2.34 -6.22 12.16
CA SER A 231 3.60 -6.84 11.72
C SER A 231 3.48 -7.40 10.31
N CYS A 232 4.57 -7.34 9.54
CA CYS A 232 4.73 -8.13 8.33
C CYS A 232 5.18 -9.53 8.71
N VAL A 233 4.31 -10.53 8.55
CA VAL A 233 4.57 -11.91 8.98
C VAL A 233 5.25 -12.74 7.91
N GLU A 234 5.05 -12.39 6.65
CA GLU A 234 5.69 -13.07 5.51
C GLU A 234 5.75 -12.14 4.30
N ILE A 235 6.84 -12.21 3.54
CA ILE A 235 6.98 -11.68 2.18
C ILE A 235 7.21 -12.86 1.27
N ALA A 236 6.20 -13.20 0.46
CA ALA A 236 6.19 -14.38 -0.41
C ALA A 236 6.21 -13.97 -1.88
N GLN A 237 6.78 -14.81 -2.74
CA GLN A 237 6.63 -14.71 -4.18
C GLN A 237 5.20 -15.12 -4.57
N VAL A 238 4.66 -14.56 -5.66
CA VAL A 238 3.32 -14.94 -6.15
C VAL A 238 3.21 -16.45 -6.40
N ILE A 239 4.29 -17.08 -6.87
CA ILE A 239 4.32 -18.53 -7.13
C ILE A 239 4.16 -19.38 -5.85
N ASP A 240 4.50 -18.85 -4.68
CA ASP A 240 4.34 -19.55 -3.39
C ASP A 240 2.85 -19.78 -3.04
N PHE A 241 1.95 -19.01 -3.65
CA PHE A 241 0.48 -19.14 -3.52
C PHE A 241 -0.13 -20.14 -4.50
N ALA A 242 0.62 -21.13 -4.95
CA ALA A 242 0.13 -22.18 -5.81
C ALA A 242 -0.42 -23.40 -5.00
N GLY A 243 -1.33 -24.14 -5.62
CA GLY A 243 -1.88 -25.39 -5.05
C GLY A 243 -2.51 -25.17 -3.68
N ILE A 244 -2.14 -25.98 -2.70
CA ILE A 244 -2.62 -25.89 -1.31
C ILE A 244 -1.80 -24.93 -0.43
N GLY A 245 -0.91 -24.13 -1.04
CA GLY A 245 -0.09 -23.15 -0.33
C GLY A 245 1.16 -23.75 0.34
N ASP A 246 1.73 -24.81 -0.20
CA ASP A 246 2.92 -25.47 0.37
C ASP A 246 4.16 -24.56 0.31
N GLY A 247 4.21 -23.63 -0.64
CA GLY A 247 5.24 -22.60 -0.72
C GLY A 247 5.21 -21.59 0.41
N LEU A 248 4.05 -21.40 1.04
CA LEU A 248 3.84 -20.43 2.11
C LEU A 248 4.49 -20.93 3.43
N ARG A 249 5.12 -20.01 4.14
CA ARG A 249 5.99 -20.30 5.29
C ARG A 249 5.31 -20.04 6.62
N HIS A 250 4.57 -18.91 6.70
CA HIS A 250 3.91 -18.51 7.94
C HIS A 250 2.53 -19.20 8.08
N PRO A 251 2.20 -19.77 9.24
CA PRO A 251 0.88 -20.41 9.46
C PRO A 251 -0.31 -19.50 9.16
N TYR A 252 -0.23 -18.20 9.46
CA TYR A 252 -1.27 -17.24 9.13
C TYR A 252 -1.44 -17.07 7.61
N THR A 253 -0.35 -16.95 6.86
CA THR A 253 -0.41 -16.80 5.39
C THR A 253 -1.07 -18.00 4.75
N ARG A 254 -0.70 -19.21 5.20
CA ARG A 254 -1.32 -20.46 4.75
C ARG A 254 -2.81 -20.51 5.11
N ALA A 255 -3.16 -20.12 6.34
CA ALA A 255 -4.56 -20.07 6.76
C ALA A 255 -5.37 -19.03 5.95
N LEU A 256 -4.78 -17.88 5.66
CA LEU A 256 -5.39 -16.83 4.81
C LEU A 256 -5.62 -17.34 3.39
N TRP A 257 -4.66 -18.07 2.82
CA TRP A 257 -4.79 -18.71 1.52
C TRP A 257 -5.93 -19.74 1.48
N ASN A 258 -5.99 -20.63 2.46
CA ASN A 258 -7.02 -21.68 2.56
C ASN A 258 -8.42 -21.11 2.91
N ALA A 259 -8.50 -19.89 3.42
CA ALA A 259 -9.77 -19.23 3.67
C ALA A 259 -10.44 -18.65 2.40
N LEU A 260 -9.71 -18.59 1.28
CA LEU A 260 -10.31 -18.16 0.02
C LEU A 260 -11.33 -19.15 -0.50
N PRO A 261 -12.45 -18.70 -1.12
CA PRO A 261 -13.50 -19.58 -1.63
C PRO A 261 -12.99 -20.69 -2.55
N GLN A 262 -12.02 -20.38 -3.41
CA GLN A 262 -11.42 -21.33 -4.36
C GLN A 262 -10.45 -22.33 -3.71
N ASN A 263 -10.04 -22.13 -2.45
CA ASN A 263 -9.03 -22.94 -1.77
C ASN A 263 -9.57 -23.74 -0.58
N GLY A 264 -10.84 -24.07 -0.61
CA GLY A 264 -11.49 -24.90 0.41
C GLY A 264 -12.27 -24.15 1.47
N PHE A 265 -12.24 -22.80 1.45
CA PHE A 265 -13.04 -21.89 2.31
C PHE A 265 -12.96 -22.26 3.81
N GLN A 266 -11.74 -22.52 4.30
CA GLN A 266 -11.52 -22.88 5.69
C GLN A 266 -11.43 -21.62 6.56
N PRO A 267 -12.34 -21.39 7.52
CA PRO A 267 -12.32 -20.20 8.35
C PRO A 267 -11.12 -20.18 9.30
N ILE A 268 -10.51 -19.02 9.47
CA ILE A 268 -9.49 -18.81 10.49
C ILE A 268 -10.19 -18.56 11.83
N LEU A 269 -10.09 -19.51 12.76
CA LEU A 269 -10.78 -19.42 14.04
C LEU A 269 -10.36 -18.20 14.87
N GLY A 270 -11.31 -17.64 15.61
CA GLY A 270 -11.12 -16.46 16.47
C GLY A 270 -11.10 -15.15 15.68
N SER A 271 -11.06 -14.02 16.38
CA SER A 271 -10.99 -12.69 15.80
C SER A 271 -9.55 -12.19 15.68
N GLN A 272 -9.25 -11.47 14.61
CA GLN A 272 -7.97 -10.79 14.50
C GLN A 272 -7.94 -9.57 15.45
N PRO A 273 -6.92 -9.45 16.31
CA PRO A 273 -6.76 -8.23 17.10
C PRO A 273 -6.42 -7.05 16.19
N LEU A 274 -6.91 -5.87 16.54
CA LEU A 274 -6.38 -4.64 15.93
C LEU A 274 -4.91 -4.49 16.32
N ALA A 275 -4.10 -3.89 15.46
CA ALA A 275 -2.68 -3.69 15.72
C ALA A 275 -2.42 -3.04 17.09
N ASN A 276 -3.24 -2.05 17.46
CA ASN A 276 -3.16 -1.34 18.73
C ASN A 276 -3.74 -2.11 19.94
N GLN A 277 -4.29 -3.29 19.74
CA GLN A 277 -4.83 -4.17 20.81
C GLN A 277 -3.94 -5.39 21.07
N ARG A 278 -2.79 -5.44 20.39
CA ARG A 278 -1.81 -6.50 20.57
C ARG A 278 -1.34 -6.56 22.01
N LYS A 279 -1.35 -7.75 22.59
CA LYS A 279 -0.83 -8.04 23.94
C LYS A 279 0.46 -8.85 23.84
N GLY A 280 1.50 -8.40 24.51
CA GLY A 280 2.80 -9.09 24.57
C GLY A 280 3.74 -8.75 23.41
N SER A 281 4.98 -9.21 23.55
CA SER A 281 6.10 -8.96 22.64
C SER A 281 6.29 -10.06 21.58
N GLY A 282 5.55 -11.15 21.64
CA GLY A 282 5.71 -12.32 20.79
C GLY A 282 5.09 -12.20 19.39
N CYS A 283 4.97 -13.31 18.69
CA CYS A 283 4.28 -13.39 17.41
C CYS A 283 2.79 -13.00 17.58
N PRO A 284 2.27 -12.02 16.82
CA PRO A 284 0.90 -11.56 16.99
C PRO A 284 -0.14 -12.64 16.64
N PHE A 285 0.21 -13.63 15.86
CA PHE A 285 -0.65 -14.75 15.51
C PHE A 285 -0.61 -15.91 16.50
N ALA A 286 0.33 -15.94 17.45
CA ALA A 286 0.51 -17.04 18.42
C ALA A 286 -0.81 -17.49 19.11
N PRO A 287 -1.73 -16.59 19.54
CA PRO A 287 -2.98 -16.99 20.20
C PRO A 287 -3.95 -17.78 19.30
N ARG A 288 -3.74 -17.73 17.98
CA ARG A 288 -4.59 -18.40 16.97
C ARG A 288 -3.83 -19.46 16.17
N CYS A 289 -2.54 -19.62 16.43
CA CYS A 289 -1.66 -20.52 15.71
C CYS A 289 -1.74 -21.93 16.30
N THR A 290 -2.07 -22.92 15.48
CA THR A 290 -2.10 -24.33 15.92
C THR A 290 -0.72 -24.91 16.20
N ALA A 291 0.35 -24.26 15.69
CA ALA A 291 1.75 -24.63 15.90
C ALA A 291 2.43 -23.75 16.97
N ALA A 292 1.68 -22.97 17.76
CA ALA A 292 2.27 -22.07 18.73
C ALA A 292 2.97 -22.83 19.87
N THR A 293 4.15 -22.32 20.28
CA THR A 293 4.91 -22.75 21.46
C THR A 293 5.23 -21.54 22.33
N SER A 294 5.83 -21.78 23.52
CA SER A 294 6.30 -20.68 24.39
C SER A 294 7.22 -19.71 23.66
N ALA A 295 8.11 -20.19 22.81
CA ALA A 295 9.00 -19.34 22.00
C ALA A 295 8.25 -18.32 21.11
N CYS A 296 6.99 -18.61 20.74
CA CYS A 296 6.17 -17.68 19.97
C CYS A 296 5.60 -16.53 20.81
N THR A 297 5.53 -16.67 22.12
CA THR A 297 4.98 -15.68 23.05
C THR A 297 6.02 -14.78 23.68
N ASP A 298 7.27 -15.23 23.76
CA ASP A 298 8.31 -14.60 24.55
C ASP A 298 8.95 -13.39 23.84
N GLN A 299 9.16 -13.51 22.52
CA GLN A 299 9.72 -12.41 21.73
C GLN A 299 9.22 -12.40 20.29
N HIS A 300 9.24 -11.22 19.67
CA HIS A 300 8.88 -11.04 18.26
C HIS A 300 9.92 -11.76 17.38
N PRO A 301 9.51 -12.71 16.51
CA PRO A 301 10.46 -13.36 15.61
C PRO A 301 11.08 -12.37 14.64
N GLU A 302 12.37 -12.48 14.40
CA GLU A 302 13.06 -11.71 13.36
C GLU A 302 12.60 -12.13 11.96
N LEU A 303 12.59 -11.16 11.02
CA LEU A 303 12.35 -11.45 9.61
C LEU A 303 13.58 -12.15 9.03
N ARG A 304 13.43 -13.39 8.58
CA ARG A 304 14.52 -14.18 8.02
C ARG A 304 14.22 -14.67 6.63
N LYS A 305 15.23 -14.76 5.79
CA LYS A 305 15.11 -15.33 4.43
C LYS A 305 14.95 -16.85 4.51
N LEU A 306 13.97 -17.38 3.81
CA LEU A 306 13.70 -18.82 3.74
C LEU A 306 13.05 -19.18 2.40
N ARG A 307 13.59 -20.17 1.70
CA ARG A 307 13.03 -20.73 0.44
C ARG A 307 12.61 -19.64 -0.58
N GLY A 308 13.43 -18.58 -0.78
CA GLY A 308 13.18 -17.51 -1.73
C GLY A 308 12.21 -16.42 -1.29
N GLY A 309 11.65 -16.52 -0.09
CA GLY A 309 10.85 -15.45 0.56
C GLY A 309 11.43 -15.05 1.90
N GLU A 310 10.66 -14.27 2.67
CA GLU A 310 11.04 -13.80 4.01
C GLU A 310 9.90 -14.08 4.98
N VAL A 311 10.22 -14.51 6.22
CA VAL A 311 9.19 -14.93 7.18
C VAL A 311 9.58 -14.59 8.63
N ARG A 312 8.61 -14.13 9.41
CA ARG A 312 8.69 -13.93 10.87
C ARG A 312 8.00 -15.10 11.58
N CYS A 313 8.63 -16.25 11.59
CA CYS A 313 8.12 -17.44 12.28
C CYS A 313 9.27 -18.31 12.77
N VAL A 314 9.24 -18.69 14.04
CA VAL A 314 10.26 -19.59 14.65
C VAL A 314 10.13 -21.04 14.13
N HIS A 315 8.93 -21.44 13.68
CA HIS A 315 8.63 -22.79 13.21
C HIS A 315 8.65 -22.95 11.69
N ALA A 316 8.87 -21.87 10.94
CA ALA A 316 8.94 -21.97 9.48
C ALA A 316 10.18 -22.76 9.06
N THR A 317 10.00 -23.75 8.18
CA THR A 317 11.02 -24.66 7.65
C THR A 317 11.08 -24.60 6.14
#